data_db641b722717f4b53b6c748e173fc3ad
#
_entry.id   db641b722717f4b53b6c748e173fc3ad
#
_cell.length_a   1.000
_cell.length_b   1.000
_cell.length_c   1.000
_cell.angle_alpha   90.00
_cell.angle_beta   90.00
_cell.angle_gamma   90.00
#
_symmetry.space_group_name_H-M   'P 1'
#
loop_
_entity.id
_entity.type
_entity.pdbx_description
1 polymer ?
#
loop_
_entity_poly.entity_id
_entity_poly.type
_entity_poly.pdbx_seq_one_letter_code
_entity_poly.pdbx_strand_id
1 'polypeptide(L)'
;MNPNGLKVTGAWFQVGGNRTAAIGTTRGFIGEEKVESEIVIVGSSLQALGYILQIIGSNETEDKVEKENQNMCLEKKSEMLDKMGIELLALGNISNVIGTYFNINEQLKENDYLIIVGNSLQSIGAFLGVEAALLQMKMLQKIIVIGNSLQSLGAGLQAYQGIVNVMQNRIQNEDSKVDKKDERIIALIGVWIQAIGTAISAIGLTIIEKEERLEKIII
;
A
#
# COMPACT_ATOMS: atom_id res chain seq x y z
N MET A 1 6.01 4.60 -23.41
CA MET A 1 4.72 4.06 -22.90
C MET A 1 3.87 5.24 -22.45
N ASN A 2 2.53 5.21 -22.55
CA ASN A 2 1.71 6.34 -22.09
C ASN A 2 1.85 6.46 -20.55
N PRO A 3 2.11 7.66 -19.98
CA PRO A 3 2.25 7.87 -18.53
C PRO A 3 1.07 7.33 -17.71
N ASN A 4 -0.16 7.59 -18.14
CA ASN A 4 -1.36 7.06 -17.48
C ASN A 4 -1.45 5.54 -17.55
N GLY A 5 -0.96 4.93 -18.65
CA GLY A 5 -0.86 3.48 -18.76
C GLY A 5 0.13 2.87 -17.77
N LEU A 6 1.22 3.58 -17.44
CA LEU A 6 2.16 3.17 -16.38
C LEU A 6 1.51 3.21 -15.00
N LYS A 7 0.74 4.27 -14.70
CA LYS A 7 0.02 4.38 -13.42
C LYS A 7 -0.97 3.23 -13.24
N VAL A 8 -1.78 2.92 -14.25
CA VAL A 8 -2.75 1.81 -14.20
C VAL A 8 -2.04 0.46 -14.09
N THR A 9 -0.99 0.23 -14.87
CA THR A 9 -0.20 -1.00 -14.79
C THR A 9 0.39 -1.17 -13.38
N GLY A 10 0.98 -0.11 -12.82
CA GLY A 10 1.49 -0.10 -11.46
C GLY A 10 0.43 -0.45 -10.41
N ALA A 11 -0.78 0.12 -10.54
CA ALA A 11 -1.90 -0.19 -9.65
C ALA A 11 -2.29 -1.68 -9.70
N TRP A 12 -2.31 -2.31 -10.86
CA TRP A 12 -2.60 -3.75 -10.97
C TRP A 12 -1.49 -4.64 -10.44
N PHE A 13 -0.21 -4.22 -10.54
CA PHE A 13 0.89 -4.90 -9.84
C PHE A 13 0.71 -4.87 -8.32
N GLN A 14 0.24 -3.74 -7.78
CA GLN A 14 -0.08 -3.64 -6.34
C GLN A 14 -1.22 -4.58 -5.95
N VAL A 15 -2.28 -4.69 -6.76
CA VAL A 15 -3.37 -5.65 -6.52
C VAL A 15 -2.85 -7.08 -6.47
N GLY A 16 -2.02 -7.47 -7.43
CA GLY A 16 -1.36 -8.77 -7.44
C GLY A 16 -0.52 -8.99 -6.19
N GLY A 17 0.31 -8.00 -5.84
CA GLY A 17 1.19 -8.05 -4.68
C GLY A 17 0.43 -8.14 -3.36
N ASN A 18 -0.59 -7.30 -3.15
CA ASN A 18 -1.41 -7.33 -1.93
C ASN A 18 -2.16 -8.66 -1.76
N ARG A 19 -2.72 -9.20 -2.84
CA ARG A 19 -3.36 -10.53 -2.79
C ARG A 19 -2.37 -11.62 -2.46
N THR A 20 -1.17 -11.58 -3.03
CA THR A 20 -0.10 -12.53 -2.75
C THR A 20 0.31 -12.44 -1.28
N ALA A 21 0.52 -11.24 -0.74
CA ALA A 21 0.83 -11.05 0.67
C ALA A 21 -0.30 -11.55 1.59
N ALA A 22 -1.58 -11.28 1.25
CA ALA A 22 -2.73 -11.76 2.02
C ALA A 22 -2.81 -13.29 2.04
N ILE A 23 -2.50 -13.96 0.94
CA ILE A 23 -2.40 -15.42 0.89
C ILE A 23 -1.25 -15.89 1.79
N GLY A 24 -0.08 -15.24 1.74
CA GLY A 24 1.05 -15.56 2.61
C GLY A 24 0.66 -15.49 4.09
N THR A 25 0.08 -14.37 4.53
CA THR A 25 -0.37 -14.19 5.91
C THR A 25 -1.44 -15.23 6.31
N THR A 26 -2.32 -15.62 5.38
CA THR A 26 -3.29 -16.70 5.62
C THR A 26 -2.59 -18.04 5.86
N ARG A 27 -1.52 -18.34 5.10
CA ARG A 27 -0.71 -19.56 5.30
C ARG A 27 0.00 -19.54 6.66
N GLY A 28 0.54 -18.38 7.06
CA GLY A 28 1.12 -18.22 8.40
C GLY A 28 0.10 -18.41 9.52
N PHE A 29 -1.12 -17.91 9.36
CA PHE A 29 -2.20 -18.07 10.31
C PHE A 29 -2.55 -19.55 10.57
N ILE A 30 -2.42 -20.42 9.58
CA ILE A 30 -2.61 -21.88 9.73
C ILE A 30 -1.32 -22.63 10.11
N GLY A 31 -0.24 -21.92 10.45
CA GLY A 31 0.99 -22.51 11.01
C GLY A 31 2.14 -22.70 10.03
N GLU A 32 2.05 -22.19 8.81
CA GLU A 32 3.10 -22.30 7.79
C GLU A 32 3.97 -21.02 7.73
N GLU A 33 4.63 -20.68 8.83
CA GLU A 33 5.35 -19.38 8.99
C GLU A 33 6.47 -19.14 7.96
N LYS A 34 7.21 -20.19 7.58
CA LYS A 34 8.26 -20.06 6.56
C LYS A 34 7.66 -19.74 5.19
N VAL A 35 6.58 -20.42 4.83
CA VAL A 35 5.85 -20.18 3.57
C VAL A 35 5.22 -18.78 3.57
N GLU A 36 4.70 -18.34 4.72
CA GLU A 36 4.21 -16.97 4.90
C GLU A 36 5.26 -15.95 4.49
N SER A 37 6.44 -16.02 5.11
CA SER A 37 7.50 -15.05 4.91
C SER A 37 7.96 -14.99 3.44
N GLU A 38 8.15 -16.16 2.81
CA GLU A 38 8.54 -16.24 1.39
C GLU A 38 7.48 -15.59 0.47
N ILE A 39 6.19 -15.89 0.69
CA ILE A 39 5.09 -15.33 -0.11
C ILE A 39 4.91 -13.82 0.16
N VAL A 40 5.04 -13.39 1.41
CA VAL A 40 4.94 -11.95 1.78
C VAL A 40 6.05 -11.14 1.12
N ILE A 41 7.29 -11.65 1.07
CA ILE A 41 8.39 -10.98 0.35
C ILE A 41 8.03 -10.79 -1.13
N VAL A 42 7.55 -11.82 -1.79
CA VAL A 42 7.13 -11.75 -3.19
C VAL A 42 6.00 -10.73 -3.36
N GLY A 43 4.98 -10.77 -2.50
CA GLY A 43 3.86 -9.84 -2.52
C GLY A 43 4.29 -8.39 -2.34
N SER A 44 5.09 -8.11 -1.32
CA SER A 44 5.59 -6.75 -1.04
C SER A 44 6.53 -6.24 -2.13
N SER A 45 7.33 -7.12 -2.74
CA SER A 45 8.20 -6.76 -3.88
C SER A 45 7.38 -6.36 -5.10
N LEU A 46 6.30 -7.09 -5.42
CA LEU A 46 5.38 -6.73 -6.50
C LEU A 46 4.68 -5.39 -6.23
N GLN A 47 4.28 -5.13 -4.98
CA GLN A 47 3.71 -3.84 -4.59
C GLN A 47 4.72 -2.71 -4.78
N ALA A 48 5.95 -2.85 -4.27
CA ALA A 48 7.01 -1.86 -4.44
C ALA A 48 7.25 -1.55 -5.92
N LEU A 49 7.34 -2.56 -6.78
CA LEU A 49 7.47 -2.39 -8.21
C LEU A 49 6.27 -1.62 -8.80
N GLY A 50 5.06 -1.94 -8.37
CA GLY A 50 3.84 -1.24 -8.78
C GLY A 50 3.88 0.24 -8.45
N TYR A 51 4.32 0.61 -7.25
CA TYR A 51 4.47 2.01 -6.84
C TYR A 51 5.58 2.73 -7.62
N ILE A 52 6.71 2.07 -7.90
CA ILE A 52 7.77 2.63 -8.74
C ILE A 52 7.23 2.95 -10.14
N LEU A 53 6.43 2.08 -10.75
CA LEU A 53 5.79 2.33 -12.04
C LEU A 53 4.84 3.55 -11.98
N GLN A 54 4.10 3.72 -10.88
CA GLN A 54 3.25 4.89 -10.69
C GLN A 54 4.06 6.18 -10.53
N ILE A 55 5.16 6.17 -9.80
CA ILE A 55 6.06 7.33 -9.65
C ILE A 55 6.60 7.76 -11.02
N ILE A 56 7.08 6.82 -11.82
CA ILE A 56 7.57 7.11 -13.18
C ILE A 56 6.45 7.73 -14.03
N GLY A 57 5.25 7.13 -14.00
CA GLY A 57 4.10 7.66 -14.74
C GLY A 57 3.66 9.05 -14.26
N SER A 58 3.79 9.37 -12.98
CA SER A 58 3.46 10.68 -12.43
C SER A 58 4.44 11.76 -12.85
N ASN A 59 5.74 11.48 -12.80
CA ASN A 59 6.79 12.43 -13.20
C ASN A 59 6.68 12.82 -14.69
N GLU A 60 6.41 11.87 -15.58
CA GLU A 60 6.22 12.17 -17.02
C GLU A 60 4.96 13.02 -17.30
N THR A 61 4.01 13.06 -16.38
CA THR A 61 2.79 13.88 -16.51
C THR A 61 3.07 15.32 -16.06
N GLU A 62 3.82 15.54 -14.98
CA GLU A 62 4.21 16.85 -14.47
C GLU A 62 4.96 17.70 -15.52
N ASP A 63 5.91 17.10 -16.26
CA ASP A 63 6.68 17.77 -17.31
C ASP A 63 5.81 18.36 -18.44
N LYS A 64 4.57 17.89 -18.59
CA LYS A 64 3.63 18.34 -19.63
C LYS A 64 2.69 19.44 -19.15
N VAL A 65 2.40 19.52 -17.86
CA VAL A 65 1.38 20.43 -17.27
C VAL A 65 1.96 21.79 -16.87
N GLU A 66 3.28 21.96 -16.71
CA GLU A 66 3.89 23.24 -16.31
C GLU A 66 3.58 24.45 -17.23
N LYS A 67 2.83 24.26 -18.31
CA LYS A 67 2.58 25.30 -19.33
C LYS A 67 1.22 25.99 -19.27
N GLU A 68 0.26 25.60 -18.41
CA GLU A 68 -1.10 26.19 -18.43
C GLU A 68 -1.74 26.44 -17.04
N ASN A 69 -2.02 27.75 -16.79
CA ASN A 69 -3.14 28.37 -16.02
C ASN A 69 -3.29 28.36 -14.49
N GLN A 70 -3.83 29.51 -14.01
CA GLN A 70 -3.96 30.00 -12.62
C GLN A 70 -5.00 29.33 -11.69
N ASN A 71 -5.82 28.39 -12.15
CA ASN A 71 -6.69 27.59 -11.25
C ASN A 71 -5.97 26.41 -10.56
N MET A 72 -4.68 26.45 -10.60
CA MET A 72 -3.68 25.41 -10.36
C MET A 72 -3.35 25.12 -8.89
N CYS A 73 -3.88 25.84 -7.90
CA CYS A 73 -3.40 25.65 -6.52
C CYS A 73 -3.91 24.35 -5.89
N LEU A 74 -5.20 24.01 -6.07
CA LEU A 74 -5.78 22.80 -5.49
C LEU A 74 -5.37 21.54 -6.26
N GLU A 75 -5.31 21.62 -7.59
CA GLU A 75 -4.89 20.51 -8.46
C GLU A 75 -3.42 20.17 -8.20
N LYS A 76 -2.54 21.16 -8.18
CA LYS A 76 -1.12 20.99 -7.85
C LYS A 76 -0.91 20.43 -6.42
N LYS A 77 -1.73 20.88 -5.46
CA LYS A 77 -1.69 20.31 -4.10
C LYS A 77 -2.11 18.85 -4.08
N SER A 78 -3.16 18.49 -4.82
CA SER A 78 -3.62 17.11 -4.96
C SER A 78 -2.54 16.21 -5.57
N GLU A 79 -1.92 16.65 -6.68
CA GLU A 79 -0.84 15.91 -7.33
C GLU A 79 0.37 15.70 -6.41
N MET A 80 0.75 16.74 -5.67
CA MET A 80 1.84 16.64 -4.70
C MET A 80 1.53 15.63 -3.58
N LEU A 81 0.30 15.66 -3.04
CA LEU A 81 -0.11 14.70 -1.99
C LEU A 81 -0.17 13.27 -2.52
N ASP A 82 -0.69 13.06 -3.74
CA ASP A 82 -0.73 11.75 -4.38
C ASP A 82 0.68 11.19 -4.57
N LYS A 83 1.59 12.00 -5.11
CA LYS A 83 3.00 11.62 -5.30
C LYS A 83 3.69 11.26 -3.99
N MET A 84 3.58 12.11 -2.97
CA MET A 84 4.12 11.82 -1.63
C MET A 84 3.52 10.52 -1.06
N GLY A 85 2.22 10.32 -1.24
CA GLY A 85 1.53 9.11 -0.81
C GLY A 85 2.12 7.86 -1.48
N ILE A 86 2.31 7.88 -2.79
CA ILE A 86 2.87 6.78 -3.56
C ILE A 86 4.33 6.50 -3.15
N GLU A 87 5.13 7.53 -2.91
CA GLU A 87 6.51 7.40 -2.44
C GLU A 87 6.59 6.72 -1.06
N LEU A 88 5.72 7.12 -0.11
CA LEU A 88 5.64 6.48 1.20
C LEU A 88 5.18 5.03 1.10
N LEU A 89 4.24 4.72 0.23
CA LEU A 89 3.78 3.36 -0.05
C LEU A 89 4.92 2.50 -0.63
N ALA A 90 5.71 3.03 -1.54
CA ALA A 90 6.90 2.35 -2.09
C ALA A 90 7.93 2.05 -0.99
N LEU A 91 8.30 3.06 -0.21
CA LEU A 91 9.25 2.93 0.90
C LEU A 91 8.74 1.93 1.95
N GLY A 92 7.46 1.98 2.28
CA GLY A 92 6.83 1.06 3.23
C GLY A 92 6.96 -0.40 2.77
N ASN A 93 6.70 -0.67 1.49
CA ASN A 93 6.83 -2.02 0.94
C ASN A 93 8.29 -2.49 0.88
N ILE A 94 9.23 -1.63 0.53
CA ILE A 94 10.66 -1.94 0.56
C ILE A 94 11.10 -2.28 2.00
N SER A 95 10.65 -1.50 2.98
CA SER A 95 10.91 -1.75 4.40
C SER A 95 10.38 -3.12 4.85
N ASN A 96 9.16 -3.48 4.43
CA ASN A 96 8.58 -4.79 4.70
C ASN A 96 9.37 -5.94 4.07
N VAL A 97 9.82 -5.79 2.82
CA VAL A 97 10.68 -6.79 2.14
C VAL A 97 11.95 -7.01 2.94
N ILE A 98 12.64 -5.92 3.31
CA ILE A 98 13.91 -5.99 4.04
C ILE A 98 13.70 -6.62 5.42
N GLY A 99 12.71 -6.15 6.18
CA GLY A 99 12.41 -6.65 7.53
C GLY A 99 12.05 -8.14 7.50
N THR A 100 11.18 -8.56 6.57
CA THR A 100 10.77 -9.97 6.44
C THR A 100 11.92 -10.85 5.98
N TYR A 101 12.76 -10.39 5.04
CA TYR A 101 13.93 -11.14 4.58
C TYR A 101 14.94 -11.40 5.71
N PHE A 102 15.23 -10.37 6.50
CA PHE A 102 16.12 -10.55 7.65
C PHE A 102 15.51 -11.43 8.74
N ASN A 103 14.19 -11.38 8.96
CA ASN A 103 13.53 -12.28 9.91
C ASN A 103 13.63 -13.76 9.54
N ILE A 104 13.73 -14.10 8.25
CA ILE A 104 13.95 -15.49 7.83
C ILE A 104 15.34 -15.99 8.24
N ASN A 105 16.35 -15.13 8.13
CA ASN A 105 17.75 -15.49 8.32
C ASN A 105 18.23 -15.26 9.76
N GLU A 106 17.81 -14.17 10.37
CA GLU A 106 18.27 -13.72 11.69
C GLU A 106 17.07 -13.13 12.43
N GLN A 107 16.43 -13.86 13.33
CA GLN A 107 15.29 -13.40 14.12
C GLN A 107 15.68 -12.27 15.11
N LEU A 108 16.11 -11.13 14.59
CA LEU A 108 16.45 -9.96 15.37
C LEU A 108 15.21 -9.11 15.61
N LYS A 109 15.05 -8.57 16.81
CA LYS A 109 13.92 -7.66 17.16
C LYS A 109 13.87 -6.41 16.29
N GLU A 110 15.03 -5.95 15.79
CA GLU A 110 15.16 -4.81 14.90
C GLU A 110 14.41 -5.00 13.57
N ASN A 111 14.30 -6.24 13.10
CA ASN A 111 13.61 -6.57 11.87
C ASN A 111 12.09 -6.37 12.00
N ASP A 112 11.52 -6.64 13.17
CA ASP A 112 10.10 -6.38 13.46
C ASP A 112 9.79 -4.88 13.40
N TYR A 113 10.72 -4.02 13.84
CA TYR A 113 10.55 -2.56 13.72
C TYR A 113 10.52 -2.11 12.27
N LEU A 114 11.29 -2.71 11.37
CA LEU A 114 11.26 -2.40 9.94
C LEU A 114 9.89 -2.71 9.35
N ILE A 115 9.26 -3.82 9.74
CA ILE A 115 7.93 -4.21 9.28
C ILE A 115 6.87 -3.24 9.86
N ILE A 116 6.97 -2.88 11.13
CA ILE A 116 6.07 -1.91 11.78
C ILE A 116 6.15 -0.55 11.08
N VAL A 117 7.37 -0.06 10.86
CA VAL A 117 7.61 1.20 10.13
C VAL A 117 7.07 1.11 8.71
N GLY A 118 7.33 0.00 8.02
CA GLY A 118 6.85 -0.25 6.67
C GLY A 118 5.32 -0.15 6.57
N ASN A 119 4.60 -0.84 7.45
CA ASN A 119 3.14 -0.80 7.48
C ASN A 119 2.60 0.58 7.91
N SER A 120 3.29 1.29 8.80
CA SER A 120 2.94 2.65 9.19
C SER A 120 3.09 3.63 8.02
N LEU A 121 4.18 3.55 7.27
CA LEU A 121 4.40 4.34 6.06
C LEU A 121 3.33 4.06 5.00
N GLN A 122 2.94 2.79 4.83
CA GLN A 122 1.86 2.42 3.91
C GLN A 122 0.52 3.01 4.36
N SER A 123 0.21 2.99 5.65
CA SER A 123 -1.02 3.58 6.18
C SER A 123 -1.07 5.08 5.92
N ILE A 124 0.02 5.80 6.22
CA ILE A 124 0.12 7.25 5.99
C ILE A 124 0.07 7.56 4.50
N GLY A 125 0.81 6.83 3.68
CA GLY A 125 0.84 7.04 2.23
C GLY A 125 -0.53 6.86 1.58
N ALA A 126 -1.26 5.81 1.96
CA ALA A 126 -2.63 5.59 1.48
C ALA A 126 -3.59 6.70 1.96
N PHE A 127 -3.41 7.23 3.17
CA PHE A 127 -4.20 8.35 3.68
C PHE A 127 -3.93 9.65 2.89
N LEU A 128 -2.69 9.93 2.52
CA LEU A 128 -2.38 11.05 1.62
C LEU A 128 -3.07 10.90 0.26
N GLY A 129 -3.17 9.69 -0.26
CA GLY A 129 -3.95 9.39 -1.46
C GLY A 129 -5.47 9.64 -1.28
N VAL A 130 -6.02 9.46 -0.07
CA VAL A 130 -7.40 9.87 0.24
C VAL A 130 -7.54 11.38 0.16
N GLU A 131 -6.65 12.14 0.80
CA GLU A 131 -6.68 13.59 0.76
C GLU A 131 -6.53 14.14 -0.66
N ALA A 132 -5.62 13.58 -1.44
CA ALA A 132 -5.43 13.92 -2.84
C ALA A 132 -6.72 13.74 -3.65
N ALA A 133 -7.36 12.58 -3.52
CA ALA A 133 -8.60 12.28 -4.22
C ALA A 133 -9.78 13.19 -3.80
N LEU A 134 -9.87 13.55 -2.52
CA LEU A 134 -10.87 14.49 -2.01
C LEU A 134 -10.70 15.90 -2.56
N LEU A 135 -9.47 16.36 -2.78
CA LEU A 135 -9.20 17.69 -3.35
C LEU A 135 -9.65 17.82 -4.82
N GLN A 136 -9.69 16.71 -5.56
CA GLN A 136 -10.12 16.73 -6.97
C GLN A 136 -11.64 16.81 -7.16
N MET A 137 -12.44 16.51 -6.14
CA MET A 137 -13.92 16.61 -6.09
C MET A 137 -14.70 15.94 -7.23
N LYS A 138 -14.06 15.12 -8.07
CA LYS A 138 -14.71 14.40 -9.17
C LYS A 138 -15.47 13.19 -8.65
N MET A 139 -16.59 12.83 -9.28
CA MET A 139 -17.46 11.73 -8.85
C MET A 139 -16.72 10.39 -8.81
N LEU A 140 -15.86 10.13 -9.78
CA LEU A 140 -15.05 8.90 -9.87
C LEU A 140 -13.95 8.81 -8.81
N GLN A 141 -13.48 9.94 -8.32
CA GLN A 141 -12.49 9.96 -7.23
C GLN A 141 -13.03 9.35 -5.93
N LYS A 142 -14.35 9.29 -5.74
CA LYS A 142 -14.96 8.61 -4.58
C LYS A 142 -14.59 7.14 -4.49
N ILE A 143 -14.38 6.47 -5.62
CA ILE A 143 -13.96 5.07 -5.67
C ILE A 143 -12.54 4.96 -5.13
N ILE A 144 -11.65 5.88 -5.52
CA ILE A 144 -10.27 5.94 -5.03
C ILE A 144 -10.24 6.28 -3.54
N VAL A 145 -11.08 7.22 -3.08
CA VAL A 145 -11.22 7.55 -1.65
C VAL A 145 -11.57 6.31 -0.83
N ILE A 146 -12.56 5.53 -1.25
CA ILE A 146 -12.96 4.30 -0.55
C ILE A 146 -11.81 3.29 -0.56
N GLY A 147 -11.19 3.05 -1.72
CA GLY A 147 -10.11 2.10 -1.86
C GLY A 147 -8.89 2.46 -1.01
N ASN A 148 -8.43 3.70 -1.08
CA ASN A 148 -7.29 4.18 -0.29
C ASN A 148 -7.61 4.23 1.21
N SER A 149 -8.85 4.54 1.61
CA SER A 149 -9.26 4.48 3.03
C SER A 149 -9.17 3.06 3.59
N LEU A 150 -9.64 2.06 2.84
CA LEU A 150 -9.51 0.66 3.23
C LEU A 150 -8.03 0.23 3.25
N GLN A 151 -7.24 0.66 2.28
CA GLN A 151 -5.81 0.36 2.24
C GLN A 151 -5.08 0.95 3.45
N SER A 152 -5.35 2.22 3.80
CA SER A 152 -4.80 2.88 4.98
C SER A 152 -5.19 2.16 6.27
N LEU A 153 -6.47 1.83 6.43
CA LEU A 153 -6.96 1.09 7.59
C LEU A 153 -6.31 -0.28 7.72
N GLY A 154 -6.22 -1.03 6.62
CA GLY A 154 -5.63 -2.36 6.61
C GLY A 154 -4.15 -2.35 6.99
N ALA A 155 -3.37 -1.42 6.43
CA ALA A 155 -1.96 -1.24 6.78
C ALA A 155 -1.79 -0.77 8.24
N GLY A 156 -2.64 0.13 8.71
CA GLY A 156 -2.66 0.59 10.10
C GLY A 156 -2.92 -0.55 11.11
N LEU A 157 -3.84 -1.46 10.80
CA LEU A 157 -4.10 -2.65 11.62
C LEU A 157 -2.88 -3.58 11.67
N GLN A 158 -2.16 -3.76 10.58
CA GLN A 158 -0.93 -4.55 10.56
C GLN A 158 0.19 -3.89 11.39
N ALA A 159 0.35 -2.56 11.27
CA ALA A 159 1.29 -1.81 12.10
C ALA A 159 0.96 -1.93 13.59
N TYR A 160 -0.31 -1.73 13.95
CA TYR A 160 -0.80 -1.89 15.32
C TYR A 160 -0.50 -3.28 15.88
N GLN A 161 -0.79 -4.33 15.11
CA GLN A 161 -0.50 -5.71 15.51
C GLN A 161 1.00 -5.92 15.76
N GLY A 162 1.87 -5.41 14.87
CA GLY A 162 3.31 -5.47 15.06
C GLY A 162 3.77 -4.80 16.35
N ILE A 163 3.22 -3.61 16.69
CA ILE A 163 3.50 -2.90 17.94
C ILE A 163 3.09 -3.75 19.15
N VAL A 164 1.88 -4.30 19.14
CA VAL A 164 1.38 -5.15 20.23
C VAL A 164 2.29 -6.35 20.44
N ASN A 165 2.69 -7.06 19.37
CA ASN A 165 3.60 -8.20 19.45
C ASN A 165 4.95 -7.85 20.08
N VAL A 166 5.56 -6.72 19.66
CA VAL A 166 6.83 -6.27 20.23
C VAL A 166 6.69 -5.89 21.71
N MET A 167 5.59 -5.24 22.09
CA MET A 167 5.32 -4.88 23.48
C MET A 167 5.11 -6.10 24.36
N GLN A 168 4.34 -7.08 23.91
CA GLN A 168 4.09 -8.31 24.66
C GLN A 168 5.35 -9.13 24.84
N ASN A 169 6.17 -9.29 23.80
CA ASN A 169 7.47 -9.97 23.89
C ASN A 169 8.45 -9.31 24.87
N ARG A 170 8.24 -8.02 25.22
CA ARG A 170 9.03 -7.32 26.26
C ARG A 170 8.53 -7.57 27.68
N ILE A 171 7.23 -7.78 27.84
CA ILE A 171 6.58 -7.90 29.15
C ILE A 171 6.58 -9.36 29.65
N GLN A 172 6.52 -10.32 28.73
CA GLN A 172 6.49 -11.72 29.07
C GLN A 172 7.88 -12.25 29.42
N ASN A 173 8.14 -12.38 30.72
CA ASN A 173 9.05 -13.40 31.23
C ASN A 173 8.47 -14.78 30.84
N GLU A 174 9.31 -15.71 30.47
CA GLU A 174 9.14 -17.00 29.77
C GLU A 174 7.96 -17.93 30.13
N ASP A 175 7.08 -17.59 31.07
CA ASP A 175 6.10 -18.52 31.67
C ASP A 175 4.63 -18.36 31.22
N SER A 176 4.26 -17.38 30.40
CA SER A 176 2.86 -17.23 29.96
C SER A 176 2.69 -17.57 28.47
N LYS A 177 2.20 -18.75 28.17
CA LYS A 177 1.66 -19.12 26.85
C LYS A 177 0.35 -18.37 26.61
N VAL A 178 0.41 -17.10 26.24
CA VAL A 178 -0.75 -16.41 25.68
C VAL A 178 -1.02 -17.01 24.30
N ASP A 179 -2.30 -17.23 23.99
CA ASP A 179 -2.71 -17.83 22.73
C ASP A 179 -2.40 -16.87 21.57
N LYS A 180 -1.24 -17.06 20.93
CA LYS A 180 -0.74 -16.24 19.80
C LYS A 180 -1.72 -16.21 18.61
N LYS A 181 -2.77 -17.01 18.64
CA LYS A 181 -3.72 -17.13 17.53
C LYS A 181 -4.65 -15.93 17.44
N ASP A 182 -5.12 -15.40 18.57
CA ASP A 182 -6.00 -14.22 18.57
C ASP A 182 -5.27 -12.97 18.10
N GLU A 183 -3.98 -12.86 18.38
CA GLU A 183 -3.15 -11.75 17.95
C GLU A 183 -2.97 -11.71 16.44
N ARG A 184 -2.80 -12.84 15.78
CA ARG A 184 -2.65 -12.95 14.32
C ARG A 184 -3.92 -12.61 13.53
N ILE A 185 -5.10 -12.67 14.15
CA ILE A 185 -6.38 -12.35 13.50
C ILE A 185 -6.39 -10.89 13.02
N ILE A 186 -5.87 -9.96 13.81
CA ILE A 186 -5.85 -8.53 13.45
C ILE A 186 -4.99 -8.30 12.20
N ALA A 187 -3.81 -8.92 12.13
CA ALA A 187 -2.95 -8.85 10.95
C ALA A 187 -3.62 -9.46 9.72
N LEU A 188 -4.28 -10.63 9.89
CA LEU A 188 -5.00 -11.30 8.82
C LEU A 188 -6.15 -10.44 8.28
N ILE A 189 -6.96 -9.85 9.16
CA ILE A 189 -8.02 -8.93 8.77
C ILE A 189 -7.43 -7.70 8.06
N GLY A 190 -6.37 -7.13 8.61
CA GLY A 190 -5.69 -5.96 8.07
C GLY A 190 -5.20 -6.17 6.64
N VAL A 191 -4.51 -7.29 6.37
CA VAL A 191 -3.98 -7.57 5.04
C VAL A 191 -5.07 -7.80 4.00
N TRP A 192 -6.19 -8.44 4.37
CA TRP A 192 -7.32 -8.63 3.45
C TRP A 192 -8.08 -7.33 3.19
N ILE A 193 -8.28 -6.47 4.20
CA ILE A 193 -8.86 -5.13 4.02
C ILE A 193 -7.99 -4.31 3.07
N GLN A 194 -6.66 -4.33 3.26
CA GLN A 194 -5.71 -3.65 2.39
C GLN A 194 -5.78 -4.17 0.95
N ALA A 195 -5.84 -5.49 0.75
CA ALA A 195 -5.93 -6.11 -0.58
C ALA A 195 -7.23 -5.73 -1.31
N ILE A 196 -8.36 -5.68 -0.60
CA ILE A 196 -9.64 -5.23 -1.14
C ILE A 196 -9.57 -3.74 -1.50
N GLY A 197 -9.04 -2.91 -0.62
CA GLY A 197 -8.88 -1.47 -0.83
C GLY A 197 -8.04 -1.17 -2.07
N THR A 198 -6.90 -1.84 -2.22
CA THR A 198 -6.02 -1.69 -3.39
C THR A 198 -6.73 -2.09 -4.68
N ALA A 199 -7.53 -3.16 -4.67
CA ALA A 199 -8.30 -3.57 -5.86
C ALA A 199 -9.35 -2.53 -6.25
N ILE A 200 -10.05 -1.94 -5.28
CA ILE A 200 -11.03 -0.87 -5.52
C ILE A 200 -10.33 0.37 -6.10
N SER A 201 -9.19 0.79 -5.54
CA SER A 201 -8.42 1.93 -6.06
C SER A 201 -7.93 1.69 -7.49
N ALA A 202 -7.43 0.49 -7.81
CA ALA A 202 -6.97 0.14 -9.16
C ALA A 202 -8.12 0.16 -10.18
N ILE A 203 -9.30 -0.30 -9.80
CA ILE A 203 -10.51 -0.21 -10.64
C ILE A 203 -10.86 1.26 -10.88
N GLY A 204 -10.90 2.09 -9.83
CA GLY A 204 -11.17 3.52 -9.94
C GLY A 204 -10.21 4.23 -10.88
N LEU A 205 -8.91 4.00 -10.73
CA LEU A 205 -7.88 4.56 -11.60
C LEU A 205 -8.03 4.11 -13.06
N THR A 206 -8.38 2.84 -13.27
CA THR A 206 -8.61 2.30 -14.63
C THR A 206 -9.80 2.96 -15.32
N ILE A 207 -10.88 3.24 -14.58
CA ILE A 207 -12.08 3.91 -15.11
C ILE A 207 -11.73 5.37 -15.49
N ILE A 208 -11.06 6.09 -14.59
CA ILE A 208 -10.65 7.49 -14.84
C ILE A 208 -9.76 7.57 -16.09
N GLU A 209 -8.77 6.72 -16.19
CA GLU A 209 -7.86 6.70 -17.35
C GLU A 209 -8.60 6.42 -18.66
N LYS A 210 -9.59 5.53 -18.63
CA LYS A 210 -10.42 5.22 -19.79
C LYS A 210 -11.27 6.41 -20.21
N GLU A 211 -11.87 7.14 -19.27
CA GLU A 211 -12.64 8.36 -19.57
C GLU A 211 -11.77 9.46 -20.18
N GLU A 212 -10.61 9.72 -19.59
CA GLU A 212 -9.66 10.73 -20.13
C GLU A 212 -9.19 10.39 -21.54
N ARG A 213 -9.04 9.13 -21.87
CA ARG A 213 -8.72 8.70 -23.25
C ARG A 213 -9.86 8.95 -24.21
N LEU A 214 -11.10 8.70 -23.81
CA LEU A 214 -12.27 8.92 -24.65
C LEU A 214 -12.48 10.41 -24.93
N GLU A 215 -12.32 11.26 -23.93
CA GLU A 215 -12.40 12.72 -24.09
C GLU A 215 -11.38 13.25 -25.12
N LYS A 216 -10.14 12.74 -25.10
CA LYS A 216 -9.07 13.13 -26.05
C LYS A 216 -9.30 12.66 -27.49
N ILE A 217 -10.21 11.71 -27.73
CA ILE A 217 -10.54 11.22 -29.09
C ILE A 217 -11.68 12.03 -29.72
N ILE A 218 -12.51 12.65 -28.88
CA ILE A 218 -13.72 13.40 -29.31
C ILE A 218 -13.40 14.86 -29.68
N ILE A 219 -12.26 15.39 -29.21
CA ILE A 219 -11.75 16.73 -29.52
C ILE A 219 -10.83 16.66 -30.75
#